data_c41ce26478ef18562a911786834e5e5a
#
_entry.id   c41ce26478ef18562a911786834e5e5a
#
_cell.length_a   1.000
_cell.length_b   1.000
_cell.length_c   1.000
_cell.angle_alpha   90.00
_cell.angle_beta   90.00
_cell.angle_gamma   90.00
#
_symmetry.space_group_name_H-M   'P 1'
#
loop_
_entity.id
_entity.type
_entity.pdbx_description
1 polymer ?
#
loop_
_entity_poly.entity_id
_entity_poly.type
_entity_poly.pdbx_seq_one_letter_code
_entity_poly.pdbx_strand_id
1 'polypeptide(L)'
;MFVFASFLGFIALILVVQLVRLAIIVPSRQGGERLALAKVQRGSILDRQGRIMAITTRLQRVSVWTPSVTSPEETVRQLAGTLGMPADSVLNILSSHDGYAVVKQRITPEESAALEKLRTDGKLSGVKIEDYYGRFYPQGHLASHVVGYLGADGVALDGIERTYNDALAPPPVSTDTDPAFGDQVVLTIDLDIQYITDMIARDAMQAQKPDSLAILVMDARTGEILAYSALPDFDPNEFQQDSPRIDPDALKNRPVTEAYEPGSVFKIFSLSSLLDLSVITPLDRFNASDVYEKKFSSREVIRIHDLAPYGVITPQQIIEFSSNVGAAYASDRTDNESFFNMLSLFGFGKPTGIPLQGETSGLFKPVSQWSARSKATIAMGQEVAVSAVQMLAAATVLANGGILLRPHLVRKIVSPNGIVIKELNREPLRQVVSSGTARTMLSWMETATLPAGTANRAAIDGVRISAKTGTAQEASRKTGTYSAENFVASVMGIFPTDDPRYIVYVAIQNPRGLQYYGGQIAAPIFRSVALRIVDQVGIPRAGTKTAIPSSEQEAPPPALPAAIGDTMVDLTGVPKKLLLPLLLRKDLNVTIHGAGFVVRQTPAPGAKIEPGSTIDLELR
;
A
#
# COMPACT_ATOMS: atom_id res chain seq x y z
N MET A 1 -6.08 -4.20 56.96
CA MET A 1 -7.47 -4.12 56.46
C MET A 1 -8.02 -2.70 56.43
N PHE A 2 -7.88 -1.92 57.51
CA PHE A 2 -8.38 -0.52 57.56
C PHE A 2 -7.76 0.43 56.52
N VAL A 3 -6.43 0.38 56.27
CA VAL A 3 -5.74 1.25 55.32
C VAL A 3 -6.19 0.99 53.88
N PHE A 4 -6.46 -0.27 53.51
CA PHE A 4 -6.95 -0.65 52.18
C PHE A 4 -8.38 -0.19 51.95
N ALA A 5 -9.22 -0.29 52.97
CA ALA A 5 -10.61 0.21 52.90
C ALA A 5 -10.68 1.74 52.79
N SER A 6 -9.80 2.48 53.46
CA SER A 6 -9.68 3.93 53.35
C SER A 6 -9.18 4.38 51.97
N PHE A 7 -8.26 3.62 51.36
CA PHE A 7 -7.75 3.90 49.99
C PHE A 7 -8.82 3.67 48.93
N LEU A 8 -9.60 2.57 49.05
CA LEU A 8 -10.76 2.33 48.16
C LEU A 8 -11.86 3.39 48.33
N GLY A 9 -12.13 3.84 49.56
CA GLY A 9 -13.07 4.94 49.82
C GLY A 9 -12.62 6.25 49.21
N PHE A 10 -11.33 6.54 49.22
CA PHE A 10 -10.75 7.75 48.61
C PHE A 10 -10.85 7.72 47.08
N ILE A 11 -10.58 6.57 46.44
CA ILE A 11 -10.77 6.38 44.99
C ILE A 11 -12.24 6.52 44.60
N ALA A 12 -13.15 5.93 45.36
CA ALA A 12 -14.58 6.05 45.12
C ALA A 12 -15.05 7.52 45.24
N LEU A 13 -14.53 8.26 46.22
CA LEU A 13 -14.81 9.70 46.38
C LEU A 13 -14.30 10.53 45.20
N ILE A 14 -13.09 10.24 44.69
CA ILE A 14 -12.54 10.91 43.50
C ILE A 14 -13.41 10.62 42.27
N LEU A 15 -13.85 9.36 42.09
CA LEU A 15 -14.74 8.98 40.97
C LEU A 15 -16.10 9.68 41.08
N VAL A 16 -16.67 9.78 42.27
CA VAL A 16 -17.93 10.49 42.48
C VAL A 16 -17.75 12.01 42.22
N VAL A 17 -16.67 12.61 42.70
CA VAL A 17 -16.35 14.02 42.42
C VAL A 17 -16.13 14.26 40.92
N GLN A 18 -15.48 13.35 40.22
CA GLN A 18 -15.31 13.41 38.77
C GLN A 18 -16.64 13.24 38.03
N LEU A 19 -17.50 12.32 38.45
CA LEU A 19 -18.85 12.13 37.88
C LEU A 19 -19.73 13.36 38.13
N VAL A 20 -19.71 13.92 39.34
CA VAL A 20 -20.46 15.16 39.69
C VAL A 20 -19.90 16.34 38.88
N ARG A 21 -18.59 16.44 38.71
CA ARG A 21 -17.95 17.46 37.89
C ARG A 21 -18.33 17.35 36.42
N LEU A 22 -18.38 16.14 35.88
CA LEU A 22 -18.86 15.84 34.51
C LEU A 22 -20.35 16.13 34.37
N ALA A 23 -21.17 15.83 35.38
CA ALA A 23 -22.63 16.07 35.36
C ALA A 23 -23.01 17.55 35.56
N ILE A 24 -22.20 18.33 36.29
CA ILE A 24 -22.52 19.74 36.60
C ILE A 24 -21.80 20.71 35.69
N ILE A 25 -20.56 20.36 35.19
CA ILE A 25 -19.71 21.22 34.36
C ILE A 25 -19.93 20.98 32.87
N VAL A 26 -20.46 19.82 32.48
CA VAL A 26 -21.02 19.66 31.13
C VAL A 26 -22.44 20.28 31.16
N PRO A 27 -22.64 21.46 30.57
CA PRO A 27 -23.99 22.04 30.51
C PRO A 27 -24.90 21.04 29.81
N SER A 28 -25.92 20.57 30.51
CA SER A 28 -27.02 19.86 29.85
C SER A 28 -27.55 20.81 28.78
N ARG A 29 -27.35 20.46 27.53
CA ARG A 29 -27.94 21.14 26.38
C ARG A 29 -29.47 20.86 26.36
N GLN A 30 -30.16 21.38 27.36
CA GLN A 30 -31.61 21.44 27.34
C GLN A 30 -32.05 22.91 27.31
N GLY A 31 -32.68 23.31 26.19
CA GLY A 31 -33.58 24.43 26.14
C GLY A 31 -32.97 25.83 26.14
N GLY A 32 -31.87 26.06 25.47
CA GLY A 32 -31.50 27.40 25.05
C GLY A 32 -31.75 27.56 23.55
N GLU A 33 -32.23 28.69 23.12
CA GLU A 33 -32.42 29.10 21.74
C GLU A 33 -31.33 28.47 20.87
N ARG A 34 -31.73 27.72 19.84
CA ARG A 34 -30.83 27.32 18.77
C ARG A 34 -30.39 28.61 18.10
N LEU A 35 -29.33 29.24 18.63
CA LEU A 35 -28.47 30.09 17.83
C LEU A 35 -28.23 29.26 16.58
N ALA A 36 -28.73 29.74 15.45
CA ALA A 36 -28.46 29.14 14.17
C ALA A 36 -26.93 29.19 14.04
N LEU A 37 -26.26 28.08 14.41
CA LEU A 37 -24.83 27.94 14.26
C LEU A 37 -24.56 28.28 12.80
N ALA A 38 -23.80 29.35 12.57
CA ALA A 38 -23.40 29.72 11.23
C ALA A 38 -22.90 28.46 10.53
N LYS A 39 -23.55 28.06 9.44
CA LYS A 39 -23.23 26.82 8.75
C LYS A 39 -21.81 26.95 8.24
N VAL A 40 -20.86 26.29 8.88
CA VAL A 40 -19.51 26.18 8.36
C VAL A 40 -19.58 25.34 7.09
N GLN A 41 -19.26 25.94 5.96
CA GLN A 41 -19.06 25.22 4.73
C GLN A 41 -17.63 24.72 4.68
N ARG A 42 -17.48 23.40 4.77
CA ARG A 42 -16.18 22.74 4.75
C ARG A 42 -15.45 23.02 3.45
N GLY A 43 -14.18 23.44 3.53
CA GLY A 43 -13.33 23.75 2.41
C GLY A 43 -13.08 22.56 1.48
N SER A 44 -12.73 22.83 0.24
CA SER A 44 -12.49 21.79 -0.76
C SER A 44 -11.12 21.13 -0.57
N ILE A 45 -11.05 19.84 -0.90
CA ILE A 45 -9.78 19.13 -1.11
C ILE A 45 -9.58 19.04 -2.62
N LEU A 46 -8.42 19.51 -3.07
CA LEU A 46 -8.07 19.60 -4.48
C LEU A 46 -6.82 18.77 -4.78
N ASP A 47 -6.68 18.27 -5.99
CA ASP A 47 -5.42 17.70 -6.46
C ASP A 47 -4.37 18.81 -6.71
N ARG A 48 -3.18 18.43 -7.14
CA ARG A 48 -2.08 19.38 -7.38
C ARG A 48 -2.37 20.41 -8.49
N GLN A 49 -3.31 20.11 -9.40
CA GLN A 49 -3.73 20.96 -10.52
C GLN A 49 -5.01 21.76 -10.21
N GLY A 50 -5.59 21.61 -9.02
CA GLY A 50 -6.81 22.30 -8.60
C GLY A 50 -8.10 21.57 -8.96
N ARG A 51 -8.04 20.31 -9.40
CA ARG A 51 -9.22 19.49 -9.67
C ARG A 51 -9.81 18.97 -8.36
N ILE A 52 -11.13 18.92 -8.29
CA ILE A 52 -11.86 18.61 -7.05
C ILE A 52 -11.77 17.14 -6.71
N MET A 53 -11.28 16.86 -5.47
CA MET A 53 -11.31 15.54 -4.85
C MET A 53 -12.39 15.43 -3.78
N ALA A 54 -12.66 16.50 -3.05
CA ALA A 54 -13.79 16.58 -2.12
C ALA A 54 -14.32 18.00 -2.07
N ILE A 55 -15.64 18.15 -2.07
CA ILE A 55 -16.32 19.44 -2.05
C ILE A 55 -17.59 19.39 -1.20
N THR A 56 -17.92 20.48 -0.51
CA THR A 56 -19.24 20.68 0.08
C THR A 56 -20.16 21.31 -0.96
N THR A 57 -21.25 20.64 -1.31
CA THR A 57 -22.16 21.09 -2.37
C THR A 57 -23.61 20.82 -1.98
N ARG A 58 -24.54 21.42 -2.73
CA ARG A 58 -25.96 21.15 -2.59
C ARG A 58 -26.27 19.75 -3.12
N LEU A 59 -26.80 18.92 -2.26
CA LEU A 59 -27.23 17.55 -2.51
C LEU A 59 -28.71 17.42 -2.21
N GLN A 60 -29.33 16.36 -2.70
CA GLN A 60 -30.72 16.04 -2.42
C GLN A 60 -30.81 14.72 -1.64
N ARG A 61 -31.74 14.68 -0.67
CA ARG A 61 -32.07 13.48 0.09
C ARG A 61 -33.55 13.20 0.01
N VAL A 62 -33.90 11.94 0.21
CA VAL A 62 -35.32 11.52 0.38
C VAL A 62 -35.59 11.29 1.83
N SER A 63 -36.61 11.96 2.33
CA SER A 63 -37.16 11.74 3.66
C SER A 63 -38.64 11.39 3.57
N VAL A 64 -39.16 10.75 4.62
CA VAL A 64 -40.54 10.36 4.76
C VAL A 64 -41.06 10.84 6.11
N TRP A 65 -42.22 11.47 6.10
CA TRP A 65 -42.99 11.71 7.30
C TRP A 65 -43.98 10.56 7.48
N THR A 66 -43.61 9.57 8.29
CA THR A 66 -44.34 8.29 8.40
C THR A 66 -45.83 8.43 8.77
N PRO A 67 -46.27 9.42 9.60
CA PRO A 67 -47.70 9.61 9.87
C PRO A 67 -48.53 10.04 8.65
N SER A 68 -47.90 10.55 7.60
CA SER A 68 -48.59 10.97 6.36
C SER A 68 -48.55 9.90 5.26
N VAL A 69 -48.00 8.73 5.53
CA VAL A 69 -47.99 7.62 4.57
C VAL A 69 -49.31 6.89 4.58
N THR A 70 -50.07 7.01 3.51
CA THR A 70 -51.43 6.40 3.42
C THR A 70 -51.39 4.93 3.01
N SER A 71 -50.36 4.51 2.28
CA SER A 71 -50.17 3.15 1.75
C SER A 71 -48.73 2.69 1.97
N PRO A 72 -48.36 2.17 3.15
CA PRO A 72 -46.99 1.83 3.48
C PRO A 72 -46.32 0.82 2.52
N GLU A 73 -47.01 -0.25 2.16
CA GLU A 73 -46.49 -1.28 1.25
C GLU A 73 -46.21 -0.73 -0.14
N GLU A 74 -47.12 0.11 -0.68
CA GLU A 74 -46.93 0.76 -1.97
C GLU A 74 -45.76 1.75 -1.92
N THR A 75 -45.70 2.56 -0.86
CA THR A 75 -44.61 3.52 -0.64
C THR A 75 -43.23 2.81 -0.58
N VAL A 76 -43.16 1.71 0.18
CA VAL A 76 -41.95 0.87 0.25
C VAL A 76 -41.55 0.35 -1.15
N ARG A 77 -42.51 -0.20 -1.90
CA ARG A 77 -42.26 -0.75 -3.24
C ARG A 77 -41.74 0.31 -4.21
N GLN A 78 -42.40 1.49 -4.23
CA GLN A 78 -42.02 2.59 -5.13
C GLN A 78 -40.67 3.18 -4.76
N LEU A 79 -40.40 3.41 -3.47
CA LEU A 79 -39.11 3.91 -3.00
C LEU A 79 -37.98 2.89 -3.28
N ALA A 80 -38.19 1.63 -2.96
CA ALA A 80 -37.22 0.56 -3.19
C ALA A 80 -36.85 0.44 -4.69
N GLY A 81 -37.86 0.43 -5.55
CA GLY A 81 -37.67 0.33 -6.99
C GLY A 81 -36.98 1.57 -7.60
N THR A 82 -37.35 2.78 -7.15
CA THR A 82 -36.79 4.02 -7.68
C THR A 82 -35.37 4.29 -7.18
N LEU A 83 -35.09 3.96 -5.91
CA LEU A 83 -33.81 4.23 -5.26
C LEU A 83 -32.80 3.07 -5.38
N GLY A 84 -33.21 1.95 -6.00
CA GLY A 84 -32.36 0.76 -6.10
C GLY A 84 -32.07 0.11 -4.74
N MET A 85 -32.94 0.28 -3.75
CA MET A 85 -32.75 -0.24 -2.39
C MET A 85 -33.55 -1.53 -2.18
N PRO A 86 -33.08 -2.47 -1.33
CA PRO A 86 -33.90 -3.61 -0.92
C PRO A 86 -35.18 -3.14 -0.20
N ALA A 87 -36.34 -3.72 -0.55
CA ALA A 87 -37.63 -3.36 0.05
C ALA A 87 -37.62 -3.51 1.58
N ASP A 88 -37.00 -4.57 2.11
CA ASP A 88 -36.87 -4.79 3.54
C ASP A 88 -36.06 -3.67 4.24
N SER A 89 -35.05 -3.11 3.58
CA SER A 89 -34.29 -1.98 4.13
C SER A 89 -35.16 -0.73 4.24
N VAL A 90 -35.94 -0.42 3.21
CA VAL A 90 -36.85 0.72 3.21
C VAL A 90 -37.95 0.50 4.26
N LEU A 91 -38.51 -0.71 4.35
CA LEU A 91 -39.52 -1.06 5.36
C LEU A 91 -38.97 -0.89 6.78
N ASN A 92 -37.77 -1.37 7.05
CA ASN A 92 -37.09 -1.22 8.34
C ASN A 92 -36.90 0.25 8.73
N ILE A 93 -36.46 1.10 7.78
CA ILE A 93 -36.33 2.54 8.02
C ILE A 93 -37.68 3.16 8.40
N LEU A 94 -38.73 2.87 7.64
CA LEU A 94 -40.04 3.44 7.89
C LEU A 94 -40.68 2.93 9.20
N SER A 95 -40.48 1.66 9.55
CA SER A 95 -41.04 1.05 10.75
C SER A 95 -40.29 1.40 12.04
N SER A 96 -39.03 1.75 11.94
CA SER A 96 -38.19 2.12 13.10
C SER A 96 -38.29 3.59 13.51
N HIS A 97 -39.08 4.41 12.77
CA HIS A 97 -39.25 5.84 13.03
C HIS A 97 -40.70 6.23 13.07
N ASP A 98 -41.14 6.73 14.23
CA ASP A 98 -42.43 7.40 14.39
C ASP A 98 -42.28 8.89 14.06
N GLY A 99 -42.41 9.25 12.77
CA GLY A 99 -42.30 10.62 12.33
C GLY A 99 -41.33 10.81 11.15
N TYR A 100 -40.33 11.64 11.32
CA TYR A 100 -39.38 11.94 10.24
C TYR A 100 -38.30 10.83 10.10
N ALA A 101 -38.23 10.24 8.92
CA ALA A 101 -37.24 9.24 8.56
C ALA A 101 -36.48 9.63 7.28
N VAL A 102 -35.18 9.59 7.29
CA VAL A 102 -34.36 9.74 6.07
C VAL A 102 -34.21 8.37 5.42
N VAL A 103 -34.68 8.23 4.19
CA VAL A 103 -34.62 6.96 3.45
C VAL A 103 -33.28 6.81 2.69
N LYS A 104 -32.84 7.90 2.06
CA LYS A 104 -31.56 7.94 1.35
C LYS A 104 -30.95 9.33 1.43
N GLN A 105 -29.76 9.44 1.96
CA GLN A 105 -29.08 10.73 2.20
C GLN A 105 -28.66 11.44 0.93
N ARG A 106 -28.39 10.72 -0.16
CA ARG A 106 -28.01 11.30 -1.44
C ARG A 106 -28.73 10.56 -2.57
N ILE A 107 -29.48 11.32 -3.36
CA ILE A 107 -30.15 10.82 -4.55
C ILE A 107 -29.57 11.46 -5.80
N THR A 108 -29.61 10.74 -6.91
CA THR A 108 -29.19 11.27 -8.21
C THR A 108 -30.29 12.19 -8.79
N PRO A 109 -29.94 13.05 -9.78
CA PRO A 109 -30.95 13.83 -10.48
C PRO A 109 -32.04 12.97 -11.12
N GLU A 110 -31.70 11.77 -11.62
CA GLU A 110 -32.64 10.82 -12.22
C GLU A 110 -33.60 10.24 -11.17
N GLU A 111 -33.07 9.83 -10.00
CA GLU A 111 -33.87 9.37 -8.87
C GLU A 111 -34.81 10.50 -8.37
N SER A 112 -34.30 11.73 -8.28
CA SER A 112 -35.09 12.89 -7.88
C SER A 112 -36.25 13.13 -8.84
N ALA A 113 -35.98 13.16 -10.16
CA ALA A 113 -37.00 13.35 -11.18
C ALA A 113 -38.07 12.23 -11.17
N ALA A 114 -37.62 10.97 -10.98
CA ALA A 114 -38.54 9.83 -10.88
C ALA A 114 -39.44 9.91 -9.66
N LEU A 115 -38.90 10.28 -8.49
CA LEU A 115 -39.66 10.47 -7.25
C LEU A 115 -40.65 11.64 -7.36
N GLU A 116 -40.23 12.76 -7.96
CA GLU A 116 -41.14 13.91 -8.20
C GLU A 116 -42.31 13.53 -9.10
N LYS A 117 -42.06 12.71 -10.13
CA LYS A 117 -43.13 12.19 -10.98
C LYS A 117 -44.12 11.32 -10.19
N LEU A 118 -43.60 10.36 -9.40
CA LEU A 118 -44.45 9.50 -8.55
C LEU A 118 -45.27 10.31 -7.52
N ARG A 119 -44.68 11.38 -6.98
CA ARG A 119 -45.34 12.31 -6.09
C ARG A 119 -46.45 13.08 -6.78
N THR A 120 -46.20 13.61 -7.98
CA THR A 120 -47.17 14.33 -8.81
C THR A 120 -48.31 13.42 -9.25
N ASP A 121 -48.01 12.15 -9.55
CA ASP A 121 -49.02 11.12 -9.89
C ASP A 121 -49.83 10.65 -8.66
N GLY A 122 -49.60 11.19 -7.44
CA GLY A 122 -50.29 10.83 -6.21
C GLY A 122 -49.95 9.45 -5.66
N LYS A 123 -48.87 8.82 -6.14
CA LYS A 123 -48.45 7.47 -5.71
C LYS A 123 -47.54 7.46 -4.48
N LEU A 124 -47.06 8.62 -4.06
CA LEU A 124 -46.20 8.77 -2.88
C LEU A 124 -46.81 9.85 -1.95
N SER A 125 -47.27 9.43 -0.78
CA SER A 125 -47.69 10.32 0.29
C SER A 125 -46.66 10.36 1.41
N GLY A 126 -46.48 11.52 2.04
CA GLY A 126 -45.52 11.69 3.13
C GLY A 126 -44.07 11.73 2.71
N VAL A 127 -43.73 11.52 1.42
CA VAL A 127 -42.36 11.56 0.88
C VAL A 127 -41.98 12.99 0.52
N LYS A 128 -40.78 13.40 0.94
CA LYS A 128 -40.17 14.71 0.63
C LYS A 128 -38.81 14.54 0.02
N ILE A 129 -38.51 15.39 -0.96
CA ILE A 129 -37.16 15.58 -1.50
C ILE A 129 -36.64 16.88 -0.91
N GLU A 130 -35.54 16.82 -0.21
CA GLU A 130 -35.01 17.95 0.53
C GLU A 130 -33.59 18.25 0.07
N ASP A 131 -33.32 19.52 -0.19
CA ASP A 131 -31.97 20.00 -0.44
C ASP A 131 -31.21 20.16 0.89
N TYR A 132 -29.94 19.74 0.86
CA TYR A 132 -29.03 19.97 1.98
C TYR A 132 -27.60 20.20 1.45
N TYR A 133 -26.74 20.82 2.26
CA TYR A 133 -25.33 20.89 1.96
C TYR A 133 -24.64 19.68 2.57
N GLY A 134 -24.00 18.89 1.70
CA GLY A 134 -23.29 17.67 2.08
C GLY A 134 -21.91 17.56 1.43
N ARG A 135 -21.08 16.70 1.97
CA ARG A 135 -19.76 16.39 1.41
C ARG A 135 -19.92 15.46 0.22
N PHE A 136 -19.21 15.77 -0.86
CA PHE A 136 -19.20 14.97 -2.08
C PHE A 136 -17.77 14.72 -2.55
N TYR A 137 -17.49 13.48 -2.94
CA TYR A 137 -16.20 13.01 -3.42
C TYR A 137 -16.35 12.59 -4.88
N PRO A 138 -16.16 13.52 -5.85
CA PRO A 138 -16.45 13.23 -7.26
C PRO A 138 -15.53 12.18 -7.88
N GLN A 139 -14.39 11.89 -7.27
CA GLN A 139 -13.44 10.90 -7.74
C GLN A 139 -13.72 9.48 -7.17
N GLY A 140 -14.73 9.33 -6.29
CA GLY A 140 -15.10 8.04 -5.70
C GLY A 140 -13.91 7.37 -5.02
N HIS A 141 -13.57 6.19 -5.48
CA HIS A 141 -12.50 5.36 -4.93
C HIS A 141 -11.08 5.93 -5.06
N LEU A 142 -10.82 6.86 -6.02
CA LEU A 142 -9.47 7.33 -6.29
C LEU A 142 -8.83 8.01 -5.08
N ALA A 143 -7.69 7.47 -4.64
CA ALA A 143 -6.95 7.93 -3.47
C ALA A 143 -7.81 8.06 -2.20
N SER A 144 -8.83 7.21 -2.02
CA SER A 144 -9.78 7.28 -0.91
C SER A 144 -9.10 7.25 0.46
N HIS A 145 -8.06 6.42 0.64
CA HIS A 145 -7.27 6.37 1.89
C HIS A 145 -6.46 7.64 2.16
N VAL A 146 -6.17 8.44 1.12
CA VAL A 146 -5.52 9.75 1.27
C VAL A 146 -6.55 10.81 1.60
N VAL A 147 -7.60 10.92 0.80
CA VAL A 147 -8.66 11.93 1.00
C VAL A 147 -9.35 11.71 2.34
N GLY A 148 -9.66 10.46 2.66
CA GLY A 148 -10.44 10.13 3.84
C GLY A 148 -11.93 10.35 3.62
N TYR A 149 -12.69 10.39 4.72
CA TYR A 149 -14.15 10.47 4.67
C TYR A 149 -14.76 11.10 5.92
N LEU A 150 -15.99 11.59 5.76
CA LEU A 150 -16.83 12.03 6.87
C LEU A 150 -17.85 10.96 7.20
N GLY A 151 -18.15 10.79 8.49
CA GLY A 151 -19.32 10.03 8.95
C GLY A 151 -20.63 10.70 8.58
N ALA A 152 -21.75 9.99 8.78
CA ALA A 152 -23.09 10.52 8.57
C ALA A 152 -23.42 11.77 9.42
N ASP A 153 -22.74 11.91 10.56
CA ASP A 153 -22.81 13.05 11.47
C ASP A 153 -21.92 14.24 11.02
N GLY A 154 -21.18 14.10 9.92
CA GLY A 154 -20.24 15.10 9.41
C GLY A 154 -18.89 15.17 10.13
N VAL A 155 -18.60 14.23 11.03
CA VAL A 155 -17.31 14.13 11.72
C VAL A 155 -16.27 13.54 10.77
N ALA A 156 -15.09 14.16 10.71
CA ALA A 156 -13.97 13.66 9.92
C ALA A 156 -13.34 12.43 10.59
N LEU A 157 -13.34 11.29 9.91
CA LEU A 157 -12.96 10.00 10.48
C LEU A 157 -11.56 9.54 10.08
N ASP A 158 -11.12 9.84 8.87
CA ASP A 158 -9.80 9.40 8.38
C ASP A 158 -9.21 10.34 7.32
N GLY A 159 -7.97 10.08 6.92
CA GLY A 159 -7.26 10.75 5.83
C GLY A 159 -7.02 12.24 6.06
N ILE A 160 -6.90 12.97 4.95
CA ILE A 160 -6.72 14.45 4.95
C ILE A 160 -7.94 15.15 5.56
N GLU A 161 -9.14 14.60 5.36
CA GLU A 161 -10.34 15.10 6.03
C GLU A 161 -10.14 15.25 7.54
N ARG A 162 -9.53 14.26 8.17
CA ARG A 162 -9.26 14.24 9.61
C ARG A 162 -8.02 15.03 9.99
N THR A 163 -6.91 14.83 9.28
CA THR A 163 -5.62 15.48 9.63
C THR A 163 -5.68 17.00 9.49
N TYR A 164 -6.43 17.49 8.49
CA TYR A 164 -6.59 18.92 8.23
C TYR A 164 -7.99 19.42 8.56
N ASN A 165 -8.66 18.75 9.51
CA ASN A 165 -10.02 19.12 9.89
C ASN A 165 -10.17 20.57 10.33
N ASP A 166 -9.21 21.09 11.11
CA ASP A 166 -9.26 22.46 11.62
C ASP A 166 -9.12 23.53 10.53
N ALA A 167 -8.41 23.21 9.44
CA ALA A 167 -8.35 24.08 8.27
C ALA A 167 -9.62 23.96 7.43
N LEU A 168 -10.05 22.71 7.16
CA LEU A 168 -11.22 22.44 6.32
C LEU A 168 -12.55 22.88 6.97
N ALA A 169 -12.68 22.80 8.29
CA ALA A 169 -13.88 23.16 9.04
C ALA A 169 -13.51 23.92 10.30
N PRO A 170 -13.15 25.22 10.20
CA PRO A 170 -12.85 26.03 11.37
C PRO A 170 -14.07 26.10 12.30
N PRO A 171 -13.86 26.30 13.61
CA PRO A 171 -14.94 26.44 14.56
C PRO A 171 -15.85 27.62 14.15
N PRO A 172 -17.18 27.50 14.33
CA PRO A 172 -18.10 28.57 13.97
C PRO A 172 -17.77 29.84 14.77
N VAL A 173 -17.59 30.95 14.08
CA VAL A 173 -17.41 32.26 14.70
C VAL A 173 -18.79 32.71 15.20
N SER A 174 -18.88 33.13 16.46
CA SER A 174 -20.13 33.35 17.19
C SER A 174 -20.93 34.59 16.81
N THR A 175 -20.69 35.22 15.67
CA THR A 175 -21.45 36.38 15.23
C THR A 175 -21.62 36.34 13.71
N ASP A 176 -22.90 36.42 13.35
CA ASP A 176 -23.44 36.80 12.06
C ASP A 176 -23.89 35.70 11.09
N THR A 177 -24.83 36.11 10.32
CA THR A 177 -25.69 35.47 9.36
C THR A 177 -24.97 34.85 8.16
N ASP A 178 -23.67 35.06 8.00
CA ASP A 178 -22.90 34.57 6.86
C ASP A 178 -22.22 33.22 7.16
N PRO A 179 -22.29 32.27 6.22
CA PRO A 179 -21.63 30.98 6.40
C PRO A 179 -20.11 31.15 6.46
N ALA A 180 -19.47 30.60 7.49
CA ALA A 180 -18.04 30.50 7.56
C ALA A 180 -17.54 29.44 6.55
N PHE A 181 -16.55 29.79 5.73
CA PHE A 181 -15.95 28.88 4.77
C PHE A 181 -14.62 28.37 5.31
N GLY A 182 -14.41 27.05 5.19
CA GLY A 182 -13.13 26.43 5.48
C GLY A 182 -12.09 26.68 4.39
N ASP A 183 -10.83 26.52 4.75
CA ASP A 183 -9.71 26.64 3.83
C ASP A 183 -9.67 25.47 2.84
N GLN A 184 -9.13 25.70 1.66
CA GLN A 184 -8.88 24.67 0.66
C GLN A 184 -7.55 23.97 0.94
N VAL A 185 -7.53 22.65 0.88
CA VAL A 185 -6.32 21.85 0.99
C VAL A 185 -5.96 21.33 -0.39
N VAL A 186 -4.81 21.78 -0.93
CA VAL A 186 -4.28 21.32 -2.22
C VAL A 186 -3.30 20.19 -1.98
N LEU A 187 -3.60 19.02 -2.51
CA LEU A 187 -2.79 17.82 -2.38
C LEU A 187 -1.59 17.81 -3.33
N THR A 188 -0.67 16.89 -3.08
CA THR A 188 0.41 16.55 -4.01
C THR A 188 -0.05 15.55 -5.07
N ILE A 189 -1.16 14.87 -4.86
CA ILE A 189 -1.74 13.88 -5.78
C ILE A 189 -1.96 14.53 -7.15
N ASP A 190 -1.52 13.84 -8.18
CA ASP A 190 -1.79 14.14 -9.58
C ASP A 190 -2.88 13.17 -10.07
N LEU A 191 -4.07 13.68 -10.33
CA LEU A 191 -5.21 12.82 -10.70
C LEU A 191 -4.96 12.00 -11.96
N ASP A 192 -4.14 12.48 -12.89
CA ASP A 192 -3.85 11.71 -14.12
C ASP A 192 -2.95 10.53 -13.81
N ILE A 193 -1.90 10.73 -12.98
CA ILE A 193 -1.01 9.65 -12.53
C ILE A 193 -1.79 8.71 -11.58
N GLN A 194 -2.63 9.26 -10.70
CA GLN A 194 -3.45 8.47 -9.77
C GLN A 194 -4.42 7.56 -10.52
N TYR A 195 -5.13 8.08 -11.52
CA TYR A 195 -6.09 7.31 -12.32
C TYR A 195 -5.41 6.14 -13.06
N ILE A 196 -4.29 6.42 -13.71
CA ILE A 196 -3.49 5.40 -14.41
C ILE A 196 -3.01 4.34 -13.43
N THR A 197 -2.49 4.76 -12.28
CA THR A 197 -1.97 3.88 -11.25
C THR A 197 -3.06 2.99 -10.68
N ASP A 198 -4.24 3.56 -10.41
CA ASP A 198 -5.38 2.85 -9.85
C ASP A 198 -5.97 1.83 -10.84
N MET A 199 -6.08 2.19 -12.11
CA MET A 199 -6.51 1.28 -13.17
C MET A 199 -5.58 0.05 -13.26
N ILE A 200 -4.26 0.28 -13.27
CA ILE A 200 -3.26 -0.80 -13.30
C ILE A 200 -3.33 -1.64 -12.02
N ALA A 201 -3.56 -1.00 -10.86
CA ALA A 201 -3.71 -1.70 -9.60
C ALA A 201 -4.94 -2.63 -9.58
N ARG A 202 -6.08 -2.18 -10.11
CA ARG A 202 -7.32 -2.99 -10.22
C ARG A 202 -7.15 -4.16 -11.18
N ASP A 203 -6.52 -3.95 -12.32
CA ASP A 203 -6.19 -5.03 -13.26
C ASP A 203 -5.29 -6.08 -12.58
N ALA A 204 -4.31 -5.63 -11.80
CA ALA A 204 -3.42 -6.52 -11.07
C ALA A 204 -4.13 -7.26 -9.93
N MET A 205 -5.06 -6.63 -9.20
CA MET A 205 -5.92 -7.29 -8.21
C MET A 205 -6.73 -8.41 -8.83
N GLN A 206 -7.29 -8.16 -10.01
CA GLN A 206 -8.09 -9.15 -10.73
C GLN A 206 -7.24 -10.33 -11.22
N ALA A 207 -6.05 -10.04 -11.75
CA ALA A 207 -5.15 -11.04 -12.33
C ALA A 207 -4.45 -11.90 -11.26
N GLN A 208 -3.97 -11.27 -10.18
CA GLN A 208 -3.16 -11.94 -9.15
C GLN A 208 -3.97 -12.39 -7.93
N LYS A 209 -5.19 -11.87 -7.74
CA LYS A 209 -6.09 -12.13 -6.62
C LYS A 209 -5.37 -12.10 -5.26
N PRO A 210 -4.60 -11.07 -4.97
CA PRO A 210 -3.87 -10.95 -3.72
C PRO A 210 -4.81 -10.55 -2.58
N ASP A 211 -4.35 -10.67 -1.34
CA ASP A 211 -5.08 -10.14 -0.19
C ASP A 211 -5.07 -8.60 -0.22
N SER A 212 -3.97 -7.99 -0.66
CA SER A 212 -3.87 -6.55 -0.88
C SER A 212 -2.79 -6.19 -1.90
N LEU A 213 -2.91 -4.98 -2.45
CA LEU A 213 -1.94 -4.43 -3.40
C LEU A 213 -1.77 -2.94 -3.15
N ALA A 214 -0.51 -2.48 -3.11
CA ALA A 214 -0.18 -1.07 -3.04
C ALA A 214 0.72 -0.67 -4.20
N ILE A 215 0.40 0.47 -4.84
CA ILE A 215 1.28 1.15 -5.79
C ILE A 215 1.39 2.61 -5.35
N LEU A 216 2.59 3.01 -4.99
CA LEU A 216 2.91 4.37 -4.57
C LEU A 216 3.85 5.01 -5.59
N VAL A 217 3.53 6.24 -5.99
CA VAL A 217 4.36 7.05 -6.90
C VAL A 217 4.75 8.32 -6.19
N MET A 218 6.04 8.63 -6.17
CA MET A 218 6.60 9.82 -5.50
C MET A 218 7.48 10.60 -6.46
N ASP A 219 7.40 11.93 -6.38
CA ASP A 219 8.42 12.81 -6.95
C ASP A 219 9.71 12.66 -6.12
N ALA A 220 10.74 12.15 -6.76
CA ALA A 220 12.02 11.83 -6.11
C ALA A 220 12.72 13.06 -5.54
N ARG A 221 12.51 14.24 -6.12
CA ARG A 221 13.20 15.49 -5.77
C ARG A 221 12.57 16.23 -4.61
N THR A 222 11.24 16.10 -4.48
CA THR A 222 10.47 16.86 -3.49
C THR A 222 9.96 16.02 -2.32
N GLY A 223 9.75 14.71 -2.51
CA GLY A 223 9.07 13.84 -1.55
C GLY A 223 7.55 13.93 -1.64
N GLU A 224 7.00 14.62 -2.65
CA GLU A 224 5.56 14.67 -2.94
C GLU A 224 5.06 13.29 -3.40
N ILE A 225 4.04 12.76 -2.74
CA ILE A 225 3.36 11.56 -3.23
C ILE A 225 2.37 11.97 -4.32
N LEU A 226 2.60 11.50 -5.54
CA LEU A 226 1.84 11.86 -6.73
C LEU A 226 0.67 10.91 -6.98
N ALA A 227 0.81 9.64 -6.59
CA ALA A 227 -0.27 8.66 -6.62
C ALA A 227 -0.15 7.69 -5.45
N TYR A 228 -1.30 7.27 -4.96
CA TYR A 228 -1.45 6.39 -3.81
C TYR A 228 -2.62 5.44 -4.06
N SER A 229 -2.34 4.31 -4.68
CA SER A 229 -3.33 3.24 -4.88
C SER A 229 -3.08 2.14 -3.85
N ALA A 230 -4.05 1.93 -2.97
CA ALA A 230 -4.03 0.89 -1.94
C ALA A 230 -5.34 0.12 -2.02
N LEU A 231 -5.27 -1.15 -2.39
CA LEU A 231 -6.43 -2.01 -2.59
C LEU A 231 -6.42 -3.18 -1.59
N PRO A 232 -7.60 -3.62 -1.11
CA PRO A 232 -8.94 -3.09 -1.39
C PRO A 232 -9.13 -1.66 -0.87
N ASP A 233 -10.01 -0.90 -1.53
CA ASP A 233 -10.36 0.48 -1.22
C ASP A 233 -11.89 0.64 -1.09
N PHE A 234 -12.34 1.87 -0.85
CA PHE A 234 -13.74 2.20 -0.61
C PHE A 234 -14.14 3.50 -1.33
N ASP A 235 -15.44 3.68 -1.56
CA ASP A 235 -15.99 4.98 -1.97
C ASP A 235 -16.35 5.81 -0.72
N PRO A 236 -15.68 6.97 -0.49
CA PRO A 236 -15.97 7.84 0.63
C PRO A 236 -17.42 8.34 0.69
N ASN A 237 -18.12 8.34 -0.44
CA ASN A 237 -19.51 8.74 -0.52
C ASN A 237 -20.46 7.78 0.20
N GLU A 238 -20.06 6.52 0.40
CA GLU A 238 -20.89 5.51 1.06
C GLU A 238 -21.02 5.71 2.57
N PHE A 239 -20.04 6.38 3.21
CA PHE A 239 -20.04 6.63 4.66
C PHE A 239 -21.12 7.62 5.12
N GLN A 240 -21.68 8.40 4.22
CA GLN A 240 -22.76 9.33 4.54
C GLN A 240 -24.15 8.67 4.57
N GLN A 241 -24.22 7.36 4.38
CA GLN A 241 -25.44 6.57 4.50
C GLN A 241 -25.60 6.07 5.95
N ASP A 242 -26.85 5.91 6.40
CA ASP A 242 -27.13 5.46 7.76
C ASP A 242 -26.68 4.02 8.06
N SER A 243 -26.36 3.24 7.04
CA SER A 243 -25.85 1.87 7.16
C SER A 243 -24.91 1.57 6.01
N PRO A 244 -23.66 2.05 6.06
CA PRO A 244 -22.68 1.80 5.01
C PRO A 244 -22.36 0.31 4.94
N ARG A 245 -22.40 -0.25 3.71
CA ARG A 245 -22.01 -1.63 3.43
C ARG A 245 -20.56 -1.70 2.97
N ILE A 246 -19.65 -1.21 3.81
CA ILE A 246 -18.23 -1.17 3.48
C ILE A 246 -17.54 -2.34 4.15
N ASP A 247 -16.73 -3.06 3.40
CA ASP A 247 -15.84 -4.08 3.94
C ASP A 247 -14.85 -3.43 4.92
N PRO A 248 -14.83 -3.82 6.21
CA PRO A 248 -13.86 -3.28 7.16
C PRO A 248 -12.40 -3.46 6.73
N ASP A 249 -12.14 -4.45 5.88
CA ASP A 249 -10.82 -4.71 5.32
C ASP A 249 -10.40 -3.66 4.29
N ALA A 250 -11.35 -3.10 3.55
CA ALA A 250 -11.15 -2.01 2.62
C ALA A 250 -10.80 -0.66 3.29
N LEU A 251 -11.10 -0.51 4.59
CA LEU A 251 -10.79 0.69 5.37
C LEU A 251 -9.34 0.76 5.84
N LYS A 252 -8.62 -0.33 5.78
CA LYS A 252 -7.24 -0.41 6.26
C LYS A 252 -6.29 0.30 5.31
N ASN A 253 -5.72 1.39 5.75
CA ASN A 253 -4.67 2.09 5.01
C ASN A 253 -3.32 1.36 5.15
N ARG A 254 -3.23 0.16 4.54
CA ARG A 254 -2.10 -0.76 4.70
C ARG A 254 -0.74 -0.17 4.40
N PRO A 255 -0.54 0.66 3.36
CA PRO A 255 0.78 1.25 3.08
C PRO A 255 1.38 2.04 4.23
N VAL A 256 0.55 2.50 5.17
CA VAL A 256 0.93 3.28 6.36
C VAL A 256 0.87 2.45 7.63
N THR A 257 -0.18 1.62 7.79
CA THR A 257 -0.50 0.95 9.06
C THR A 257 0.10 -0.43 9.22
N GLU A 258 0.42 -1.11 8.11
CA GLU A 258 0.95 -2.47 8.13
C GLU A 258 2.44 -2.49 7.85
N ALA A 259 3.15 -3.32 8.63
CA ALA A 259 4.57 -3.58 8.43
C ALA A 259 4.78 -5.03 8.01
N TYR A 260 5.64 -5.23 7.02
CA TYR A 260 6.02 -6.53 6.48
C TYR A 260 7.54 -6.59 6.23
N GLU A 261 8.10 -7.78 6.16
CA GLU A 261 9.50 -7.95 5.80
C GLU A 261 9.71 -7.62 4.32
N PRO A 262 10.57 -6.63 3.96
CA PRO A 262 10.72 -6.16 2.58
C PRO A 262 11.46 -7.16 1.68
N GLY A 263 12.15 -8.13 2.27
CA GLY A 263 12.98 -9.06 1.54
C GLY A 263 14.05 -8.36 0.69
N SER A 264 14.34 -8.91 -0.46
CA SER A 264 15.48 -8.49 -1.29
C SER A 264 15.44 -7.04 -1.79
N VAL A 265 14.31 -6.32 -1.71
CA VAL A 265 14.32 -4.87 -1.99
C VAL A 265 15.20 -4.14 -0.97
N PHE A 266 15.26 -4.63 0.26
CA PHE A 266 16.03 -4.01 1.32
C PHE A 266 17.56 -4.00 1.07
N LYS A 267 18.07 -4.89 0.21
CA LYS A 267 19.50 -4.96 -0.16
C LYS A 267 20.06 -3.64 -0.69
N ILE A 268 19.22 -2.81 -1.34
CA ILE A 268 19.66 -1.50 -1.83
C ILE A 268 20.11 -0.58 -0.67
N PHE A 269 19.45 -0.66 0.47
CA PHE A 269 19.81 0.11 1.66
C PHE A 269 20.96 -0.54 2.43
N SER A 270 20.97 -1.87 2.55
CA SER A 270 22.03 -2.62 3.21
C SER A 270 23.38 -2.41 2.51
N LEU A 271 23.41 -2.58 1.18
CA LEU A 271 24.66 -2.41 0.44
C LEU A 271 25.08 -0.94 0.35
N SER A 272 24.13 0.00 0.27
CA SER A 272 24.46 1.44 0.36
C SER A 272 25.11 1.77 1.69
N SER A 273 24.61 1.21 2.80
CA SER A 273 25.20 1.38 4.12
C SER A 273 26.62 0.87 4.18
N LEU A 274 26.87 -0.33 3.67
CA LEU A 274 28.21 -0.93 3.64
C LEU A 274 29.19 -0.19 2.73
N LEU A 275 28.71 0.29 1.58
CA LEU A 275 29.49 1.08 0.64
C LEU A 275 29.88 2.45 1.25
N ASP A 276 28.96 3.12 1.91
CA ASP A 276 29.21 4.42 2.53
C ASP A 276 30.13 4.33 3.74
N LEU A 277 30.04 3.22 4.52
CA LEU A 277 31.00 2.88 5.58
C LEU A 277 32.39 2.53 5.02
N SER A 278 32.54 2.44 3.69
CA SER A 278 33.79 2.03 3.02
C SER A 278 34.29 0.64 3.43
N VAL A 279 33.40 -0.21 3.96
CA VAL A 279 33.75 -1.61 4.32
C VAL A 279 33.59 -2.56 3.14
N ILE A 280 32.92 -2.12 2.08
CA ILE A 280 32.92 -2.74 0.76
C ILE A 280 33.23 -1.71 -0.32
N THR A 281 33.82 -2.18 -1.42
CA THR A 281 34.12 -1.39 -2.62
C THR A 281 33.53 -2.07 -3.86
N PRO A 282 33.36 -1.36 -4.99
CA PRO A 282 32.87 -1.96 -6.24
C PRO A 282 33.76 -3.13 -6.75
N LEU A 283 35.03 -3.20 -6.31
CA LEU A 283 36.00 -4.22 -6.74
C LEU A 283 36.00 -5.47 -5.86
N ASP A 284 35.33 -5.46 -4.73
CA ASP A 284 35.25 -6.61 -3.83
C ASP A 284 34.63 -7.83 -4.52
N ARG A 285 34.98 -9.00 -4.01
CA ARG A 285 34.49 -10.29 -4.49
C ARG A 285 33.96 -11.11 -3.32
N PHE A 286 32.77 -11.71 -3.52
CA PHE A 286 32.11 -12.57 -2.57
C PHE A 286 31.84 -13.93 -3.21
N ASN A 287 32.14 -14.99 -2.49
CA ASN A 287 31.90 -16.34 -2.99
C ASN A 287 30.42 -16.73 -2.73
N ALA A 288 29.63 -16.74 -3.78
CA ALA A 288 28.24 -17.17 -3.80
C ALA A 288 28.05 -18.50 -4.57
N SER A 289 29.09 -19.33 -4.64
CA SER A 289 29.04 -20.63 -5.29
C SER A 289 28.29 -21.67 -4.47
N ASP A 290 28.18 -21.46 -3.16
CA ASP A 290 27.58 -22.38 -2.20
C ASP A 290 26.85 -21.60 -1.12
N VAL A 291 26.53 -22.24 -0.03
CA VAL A 291 25.82 -21.72 1.14
C VAL A 291 26.71 -20.78 1.95
N TYR A 292 26.15 -19.63 2.36
CA TYR A 292 26.77 -18.91 3.47
C TYR A 292 26.58 -19.72 4.76
N GLU A 293 27.68 -20.20 5.33
CA GLU A 293 27.67 -20.91 6.61
C GLU A 293 28.52 -20.18 7.64
N LYS A 294 27.93 -19.91 8.82
CA LYS A 294 28.63 -19.30 9.93
C LYS A 294 28.30 -20.03 11.22
N LYS A 295 29.35 -20.54 11.91
CA LYS A 295 29.23 -21.21 13.20
C LYS A 295 29.43 -20.20 14.32
N PHE A 296 28.47 -20.07 15.22
CA PHE A 296 28.56 -19.22 16.41
C PHE A 296 28.81 -20.03 17.69
N SER A 297 28.40 -21.31 17.71
CA SER A 297 28.66 -22.25 18.75
C SER A 297 28.63 -23.68 18.22
N SER A 298 28.92 -24.66 19.03
CA SER A 298 28.79 -26.09 18.67
C SER A 298 27.36 -26.51 18.33
N ARG A 299 26.35 -25.68 18.67
CA ARG A 299 24.92 -25.96 18.49
C ARG A 299 24.24 -24.98 17.53
N GLU A 300 24.86 -23.85 17.20
CA GLU A 300 24.26 -22.80 16.40
C GLU A 300 25.06 -22.56 15.12
N VAL A 301 24.51 -23.00 14.00
CA VAL A 301 25.05 -22.82 12.65
C VAL A 301 23.98 -22.13 11.80
N ILE A 302 24.34 -21.00 11.22
CA ILE A 302 23.48 -20.26 10.30
C ILE A 302 23.81 -20.68 8.89
N ARG A 303 22.77 -20.99 8.10
CA ARG A 303 22.86 -21.30 6.67
C ARG A 303 21.93 -20.41 5.90
N ILE A 304 22.47 -19.71 4.90
CA ILE A 304 21.75 -18.87 3.96
C ILE A 304 22.04 -19.37 2.55
N HIS A 305 21.01 -19.54 1.75
CA HIS A 305 21.07 -20.06 0.41
C HIS A 305 20.66 -19.01 -0.61
N ASP A 306 21.22 -19.08 -1.79
CA ASP A 306 20.72 -18.42 -2.98
C ASP A 306 19.77 -19.35 -3.76
N LEU A 307 19.10 -18.81 -4.75
CA LEU A 307 18.23 -19.60 -5.63
C LEU A 307 19.04 -20.50 -6.55
N ALA A 308 20.26 -20.09 -6.88
CA ALA A 308 21.23 -20.81 -7.69
C ALA A 308 22.65 -20.42 -7.25
N PRO A 309 23.68 -21.24 -7.52
CA PRO A 309 25.05 -20.86 -7.31
C PRO A 309 25.47 -19.79 -8.35
N TYR A 310 25.95 -18.63 -7.86
CA TYR A 310 26.37 -17.53 -8.73
C TYR A 310 27.89 -17.42 -8.91
N GLY A 311 28.67 -18.30 -8.27
CA GLY A 311 30.13 -18.23 -8.31
C GLY A 311 30.71 -17.09 -7.47
N VAL A 312 31.78 -16.50 -7.93
CA VAL A 312 32.38 -15.33 -7.27
C VAL A 312 31.84 -14.06 -7.90
N ILE A 313 31.10 -13.29 -7.10
CA ILE A 313 30.33 -12.13 -7.54
C ILE A 313 30.80 -10.83 -6.90
N THR A 314 30.53 -9.70 -7.58
CA THR A 314 30.76 -8.34 -7.09
C THR A 314 29.59 -7.83 -6.28
N PRO A 315 29.73 -6.71 -5.51
CA PRO A 315 28.59 -6.04 -4.88
C PRO A 315 27.50 -5.61 -5.87
N GLN A 316 27.86 -5.17 -7.07
CA GLN A 316 26.90 -4.90 -8.15
C GLN A 316 26.09 -6.14 -8.50
N GLN A 317 26.76 -7.28 -8.67
CA GLN A 317 26.10 -8.55 -8.99
C GLN A 317 25.25 -9.10 -7.83
N ILE A 318 25.54 -8.73 -6.57
CA ILE A 318 24.62 -8.99 -5.45
C ILE A 318 23.26 -8.32 -5.70
N ILE A 319 23.24 -7.09 -6.21
CA ILE A 319 22.00 -6.37 -6.57
C ILE A 319 21.36 -6.97 -7.82
N GLU A 320 22.14 -7.22 -8.86
CA GLU A 320 21.70 -7.74 -10.16
C GLU A 320 21.00 -9.10 -10.03
N PHE A 321 21.66 -10.06 -9.39
CA PHE A 321 21.14 -11.42 -9.20
C PHE A 321 20.32 -11.59 -7.92
N SER A 322 20.30 -10.56 -7.07
CA SER A 322 19.62 -10.63 -5.78
C SER A 322 20.19 -11.67 -4.81
N SER A 323 21.53 -11.90 -4.81
CA SER A 323 22.17 -12.90 -3.98
C SER A 323 21.98 -12.64 -2.48
N ASN A 324 21.44 -13.61 -1.75
CA ASN A 324 21.34 -13.61 -0.29
C ASN A 324 22.69 -13.92 0.34
N VAL A 325 23.41 -14.89 -0.24
CA VAL A 325 24.75 -15.33 0.18
C VAL A 325 25.73 -14.16 0.09
N GLY A 326 25.74 -13.47 -1.06
CA GLY A 326 26.57 -12.29 -1.26
C GLY A 326 26.26 -11.17 -0.26
N ALA A 327 24.98 -10.88 0.00
CA ALA A 327 24.57 -9.87 0.98
C ALA A 327 24.99 -10.24 2.42
N ALA A 328 24.87 -11.52 2.80
CA ALA A 328 25.29 -12.03 4.10
C ALA A 328 26.81 -11.85 4.29
N TYR A 329 27.64 -12.28 3.32
CA TYR A 329 29.10 -12.08 3.37
C TYR A 329 29.49 -10.61 3.37
N ALA A 330 28.80 -9.77 2.59
CA ALA A 330 29.05 -8.33 2.60
C ALA A 330 28.78 -7.73 3.97
N SER A 331 27.71 -8.15 4.67
CA SER A 331 27.38 -7.67 6.00
C SER A 331 28.42 -8.03 7.07
N ASP A 332 29.18 -9.10 6.86
CA ASP A 332 30.25 -9.51 7.78
C ASP A 332 31.43 -8.54 7.82
N ARG A 333 31.52 -7.62 6.83
CA ARG A 333 32.60 -6.61 6.74
C ARG A 333 32.47 -5.50 7.80
N THR A 334 31.34 -5.42 8.52
CA THR A 334 31.13 -4.41 9.56
C THR A 334 30.60 -5.04 10.83
N ASP A 335 30.70 -4.32 11.96
CA ASP A 335 30.08 -4.68 13.21
C ASP A 335 28.56 -4.44 13.21
N ASN A 336 27.87 -4.94 14.23
CA ASN A 336 26.42 -4.84 14.33
C ASN A 336 25.95 -3.39 14.55
N GLU A 337 26.63 -2.63 15.41
CA GLU A 337 26.25 -1.26 15.77
C GLU A 337 26.37 -0.31 14.58
N SER A 338 27.49 -0.37 13.87
CA SER A 338 27.72 0.44 12.66
C SER A 338 26.65 0.15 11.60
N PHE A 339 26.32 -1.13 11.37
CA PHE A 339 25.29 -1.53 10.42
C PHE A 339 23.89 -1.06 10.84
N PHE A 340 23.52 -1.25 12.10
CA PHE A 340 22.26 -0.80 12.66
C PHE A 340 22.11 0.72 12.57
N ASN A 341 23.14 1.46 12.95
CA ASN A 341 23.13 2.91 12.94
C ASN A 341 22.92 3.46 11.52
N MET A 342 23.62 2.91 10.53
CA MET A 342 23.44 3.31 9.13
C MET A 342 22.03 3.02 8.62
N LEU A 343 21.48 1.84 8.87
CA LEU A 343 20.10 1.51 8.47
C LEU A 343 19.07 2.39 9.22
N SER A 344 19.33 2.75 10.48
CA SER A 344 18.47 3.67 11.23
C SER A 344 18.44 5.09 10.62
N LEU A 345 19.53 5.52 9.98
CA LEU A 345 19.56 6.81 9.27
C LEU A 345 18.62 6.84 8.06
N PHE A 346 18.31 5.71 7.41
CA PHE A 346 17.30 5.61 6.37
C PHE A 346 15.87 5.80 6.89
N GLY A 347 15.66 5.82 8.20
CA GLY A 347 14.36 6.04 8.84
C GLY A 347 13.67 4.76 9.30
N PHE A 348 14.27 3.59 9.12
CA PHE A 348 13.67 2.33 9.57
C PHE A 348 13.54 2.28 11.09
N GLY A 349 12.45 1.70 11.57
CA GLY A 349 12.10 1.64 12.98
C GLY A 349 11.45 2.91 13.56
N LYS A 350 11.16 3.92 12.71
CA LYS A 350 10.50 5.18 13.09
C LYS A 350 9.42 5.56 12.07
N PRO A 351 8.34 6.25 12.50
CA PRO A 351 7.38 6.83 11.58
C PRO A 351 8.04 7.83 10.63
N THR A 352 7.54 7.91 9.40
CA THR A 352 8.03 8.88 8.40
C THR A 352 7.50 10.29 8.65
N GLY A 353 6.38 10.39 9.38
CA GLY A 353 5.66 11.63 9.63
C GLY A 353 4.75 12.04 8.46
N ILE A 354 4.33 11.09 7.64
CA ILE A 354 3.28 11.32 6.64
C ILE A 354 1.98 11.74 7.34
N PRO A 355 1.20 12.71 6.81
CA PRO A 355 0.00 13.22 7.47
C PRO A 355 -1.22 12.28 7.33
N LEU A 356 -1.05 11.00 7.67
CA LEU A 356 -2.10 9.98 7.69
C LEU A 356 -2.13 9.27 9.04
N GLN A 357 -3.31 8.77 9.42
CA GLN A 357 -3.53 8.15 10.72
C GLN A 357 -2.92 6.74 10.79
N GLY A 358 -2.55 6.34 12.01
CA GLY A 358 -2.16 4.96 12.30
C GLY A 358 -0.79 4.55 11.74
N GLU A 359 0.10 5.52 11.44
CA GLU A 359 1.42 5.21 10.91
C GLU A 359 2.20 4.29 11.85
N THR A 360 2.61 3.13 11.33
CA THR A 360 3.46 2.18 12.05
C THR A 360 4.92 2.61 12.03
N SER A 361 5.62 2.40 13.14
CA SER A 361 7.08 2.53 13.16
C SER A 361 7.80 1.37 12.47
N GLY A 362 7.07 0.31 12.08
CA GLY A 362 7.70 -0.94 11.67
C GLY A 362 8.35 -1.70 12.82
N LEU A 363 9.21 -2.64 12.49
CA LEU A 363 10.01 -3.39 13.46
C LEU A 363 11.47 -3.37 13.03
N PHE A 364 12.29 -2.67 13.79
CA PHE A 364 13.74 -2.71 13.66
C PHE A 364 14.36 -2.75 15.06
N LYS A 365 14.69 -3.96 15.51
CA LYS A 365 15.16 -4.22 16.87
C LYS A 365 16.54 -3.62 17.11
N PRO A 366 16.81 -3.06 18.31
CA PRO A 366 18.15 -2.61 18.68
C PRO A 366 19.12 -3.80 18.72
N VAL A 367 20.41 -3.53 18.54
CA VAL A 367 21.47 -4.56 18.46
C VAL A 367 21.49 -5.48 19.68
N SER A 368 21.13 -4.96 20.88
CA SER A 368 21.03 -5.76 22.09
C SER A 368 20.02 -6.91 22.04
N GLN A 369 19.09 -6.87 21.09
CA GLN A 369 18.08 -7.92 20.86
C GLN A 369 18.38 -8.77 19.61
N TRP A 370 19.54 -8.55 18.96
CA TRP A 370 19.92 -9.33 17.81
C TRP A 370 20.42 -10.72 18.22
N SER A 371 19.99 -11.71 17.47
CA SER A 371 20.58 -13.05 17.51
C SER A 371 21.86 -13.08 16.65
N ALA A 372 22.58 -14.16 16.71
CA ALA A 372 23.78 -14.37 15.90
C ALA A 372 23.49 -14.26 14.36
N ARG A 373 22.26 -14.59 13.93
CA ARG A 373 21.84 -14.54 12.53
C ARG A 373 21.36 -13.15 12.06
N SER A 374 20.95 -12.29 12.99
CA SER A 374 20.16 -11.09 12.68
C SER A 374 20.84 -10.16 11.67
N LYS A 375 22.15 -9.91 11.79
CA LYS A 375 22.86 -9.04 10.83
C LYS A 375 22.79 -9.59 9.40
N ALA A 376 23.06 -10.87 9.21
CA ALA A 376 23.04 -11.49 7.88
C ALA A 376 21.63 -11.55 7.29
N THR A 377 20.60 -11.81 8.12
CA THR A 377 19.19 -11.84 7.68
C THR A 377 18.64 -10.44 7.42
N ILE A 378 18.98 -9.44 8.25
CA ILE A 378 18.62 -8.04 8.02
C ILE A 378 19.26 -7.53 6.72
N ALA A 379 20.49 -7.93 6.41
CA ALA A 379 21.15 -7.52 5.17
C ALA A 379 20.38 -7.92 3.91
N MET A 380 19.57 -8.97 3.96
CA MET A 380 18.70 -9.39 2.85
C MET A 380 17.21 -9.05 3.05
N GLY A 381 16.89 -8.28 4.11
CA GLY A 381 15.54 -7.75 4.37
C GLY A 381 14.62 -8.68 5.12
N GLN A 382 15.16 -9.54 5.98
CA GLN A 382 14.42 -10.36 6.94
C GLN A 382 14.74 -9.90 8.37
N GLU A 383 13.92 -10.26 9.36
CA GLU A 383 14.00 -9.79 10.74
C GLU A 383 13.87 -8.25 10.90
N VAL A 384 13.50 -7.57 9.85
CA VAL A 384 13.12 -6.16 9.82
C VAL A 384 11.74 -6.05 9.16
N ALA A 385 10.80 -5.32 9.77
CA ALA A 385 9.50 -5.09 9.17
C ALA A 385 9.30 -3.59 8.94
N VAL A 386 8.81 -3.24 7.74
CA VAL A 386 8.69 -1.87 7.26
C VAL A 386 7.35 -1.66 6.57
N SER A 387 6.84 -0.43 6.61
CA SER A 387 5.68 -0.05 5.80
C SER A 387 6.08 0.31 4.37
N ALA A 388 5.12 0.29 3.44
CA ALA A 388 5.38 0.71 2.07
C ALA A 388 5.82 2.18 1.98
N VAL A 389 5.28 3.05 2.85
CA VAL A 389 5.67 4.47 2.92
C VAL A 389 7.10 4.62 3.46
N GLN A 390 7.53 3.83 4.43
CA GLN A 390 8.93 3.83 4.90
C GLN A 390 9.88 3.42 3.77
N MET A 391 9.55 2.39 2.97
CA MET A 391 10.35 1.98 1.81
C MET A 391 10.45 3.10 0.78
N LEU A 392 9.34 3.77 0.49
CA LEU A 392 9.28 4.88 -0.47
C LEU A 392 10.12 6.08 0.04
N ALA A 393 9.99 6.45 1.31
CA ALA A 393 10.77 7.52 1.93
C ALA A 393 12.27 7.21 1.91
N ALA A 394 12.68 5.99 2.31
CA ALA A 394 14.06 5.56 2.29
C ALA A 394 14.68 5.60 0.88
N ALA A 395 13.90 5.32 -0.17
CA ALA A 395 14.36 5.37 -1.55
C ALA A 395 14.72 6.80 -2.01
N THR A 396 14.18 7.85 -1.36
CA THR A 396 14.56 9.24 -1.65
C THR A 396 16.05 9.47 -1.41
N VAL A 397 16.67 8.75 -0.48
CA VAL A 397 18.11 8.82 -0.20
C VAL A 397 18.91 8.53 -1.48
N LEU A 398 18.55 7.47 -2.19
CA LEU A 398 19.25 7.07 -3.42
C LEU A 398 18.99 8.06 -4.55
N ALA A 399 17.74 8.56 -4.65
CA ALA A 399 17.32 9.47 -5.71
C ALA A 399 17.78 10.92 -5.51
N ASN A 400 18.19 11.32 -4.29
CA ASN A 400 18.55 12.70 -3.94
C ASN A 400 20.01 12.88 -3.53
N GLY A 401 20.91 12.08 -4.04
CA GLY A 401 22.31 12.22 -3.70
C GLY A 401 22.63 11.99 -2.22
N GLY A 402 21.88 11.10 -1.59
CA GLY A 402 22.08 10.65 -0.21
C GLY A 402 21.18 11.31 0.84
N ILE A 403 20.25 12.18 0.45
CA ILE A 403 19.39 12.93 1.36
C ILE A 403 18.03 12.22 1.54
N LEU A 404 17.68 11.93 2.80
CA LEU A 404 16.34 11.47 3.16
C LEU A 404 15.36 12.64 3.17
N LEU A 405 14.24 12.50 2.47
CA LEU A 405 13.15 13.47 2.46
C LEU A 405 11.96 12.98 3.29
N ARG A 406 11.23 13.94 3.88
CA ARG A 406 9.92 13.65 4.46
C ARG A 406 8.89 13.46 3.35
N PRO A 407 8.17 12.34 3.31
CA PRO A 407 7.05 12.18 2.40
C PRO A 407 5.88 13.08 2.80
N HIS A 408 5.23 13.71 1.84
CA HIS A 408 4.09 14.56 2.12
C HIS A 408 3.01 14.46 1.04
N LEU A 409 1.77 14.80 1.44
CA LEU A 409 0.55 14.67 0.64
C LEU A 409 -0.14 16.01 0.39
N VAL A 410 0.29 17.07 1.06
CA VAL A 410 -0.29 18.42 0.93
C VAL A 410 0.77 19.36 0.42
N ARG A 411 0.43 20.13 -0.62
CA ARG A 411 1.29 21.20 -1.17
C ARG A 411 1.04 22.53 -0.50
N LYS A 412 -0.23 22.90 -0.36
CA LYS A 412 -0.59 24.21 0.20
C LYS A 412 -1.98 24.21 0.81
N ILE A 413 -2.18 25.14 1.73
CA ILE A 413 -3.47 25.51 2.30
C ILE A 413 -3.80 26.90 1.79
N VAL A 414 -5.00 27.08 1.25
CA VAL A 414 -5.44 28.32 0.61
C VAL A 414 -6.73 28.78 1.27
N SER A 415 -6.79 30.03 1.68
CA SER A 415 -8.02 30.62 2.25
C SER A 415 -9.16 30.64 1.23
N PRO A 416 -10.41 30.80 1.66
CA PRO A 416 -11.55 30.96 0.76
C PRO A 416 -11.38 32.13 -0.23
N ASN A 417 -10.60 33.14 0.14
CA ASN A 417 -10.30 34.31 -0.70
C ASN A 417 -9.12 34.09 -1.67
N GLY A 418 -8.57 32.87 -1.75
CA GLY A 418 -7.48 32.54 -2.65
C GLY A 418 -6.06 32.89 -2.13
N ILE A 419 -5.93 33.33 -0.87
CA ILE A 419 -4.63 33.65 -0.26
C ILE A 419 -3.98 32.34 0.21
N VAL A 420 -2.72 32.11 -0.14
CA VAL A 420 -1.95 30.98 0.36
C VAL A 420 -1.60 31.22 1.83
N ILE A 421 -2.18 30.41 2.72
CA ILE A 421 -1.94 30.49 4.18
C ILE A 421 -0.66 29.74 4.54
N LYS A 422 -0.45 28.56 3.93
CA LYS A 422 0.70 27.71 4.17
C LYS A 422 1.09 26.99 2.90
N GLU A 423 2.37 26.97 2.60
CA GLU A 423 2.96 26.16 1.54
C GLU A 423 3.90 25.12 2.16
N LEU A 424 3.75 23.88 1.75
CA LEU A 424 4.61 22.78 2.19
C LEU A 424 5.52 22.41 1.02
N ASN A 425 6.80 22.65 1.24
CA ASN A 425 7.85 22.42 0.25
C ASN A 425 8.67 21.18 0.62
N ARG A 426 9.65 20.86 -0.21
CA ARG A 426 10.64 19.83 0.04
C ARG A 426 11.24 19.97 1.44
N GLU A 427 11.15 18.91 2.25
CA GLU A 427 11.70 18.87 3.61
C GLU A 427 12.82 17.83 3.70
N PRO A 428 14.10 18.25 3.60
CA PRO A 428 15.24 17.38 3.82
C PRO A 428 15.38 17.09 5.33
N LEU A 429 15.42 15.81 5.68
CA LEU A 429 15.57 15.40 7.09
C LEU A 429 17.04 15.26 7.48
N ARG A 430 17.86 14.62 6.64
CA ARG A 430 19.30 14.40 6.89
C ARG A 430 20.01 13.82 5.67
N GLN A 431 21.34 14.00 5.65
CA GLN A 431 22.23 13.22 4.79
C GLN A 431 22.37 11.83 5.42
N VAL A 432 22.15 10.79 4.65
CA VAL A 432 22.24 9.39 5.09
C VAL A 432 23.49 8.73 4.54
N VAL A 433 23.72 8.87 3.22
CA VAL A 433 24.92 8.38 2.54
C VAL A 433 25.50 9.49 1.66
N SER A 434 26.72 9.32 1.19
CA SER A 434 27.34 10.25 0.25
C SER A 434 26.63 10.25 -1.10
N SER A 435 26.75 11.33 -1.86
CA SER A 435 26.22 11.40 -3.23
C SER A 435 26.91 10.41 -4.17
N GLY A 436 28.15 10.04 -3.87
CA GLY A 436 28.88 9.00 -4.58
C GLY A 436 28.25 7.62 -4.39
N THR A 437 27.97 7.25 -3.14
CA THR A 437 27.26 6.01 -2.76
C THR A 437 25.89 5.93 -3.42
N ALA A 438 25.11 7.00 -3.35
CA ALA A 438 23.78 7.05 -3.96
C ALA A 438 23.83 6.79 -5.48
N ARG A 439 24.72 7.49 -6.21
CA ARG A 439 24.90 7.28 -7.66
C ARG A 439 25.38 5.86 -7.99
N THR A 440 26.32 5.33 -7.23
CA THR A 440 26.82 3.97 -7.42
C THR A 440 25.69 2.95 -7.24
N MET A 441 24.87 3.12 -6.21
CA MET A 441 23.74 2.21 -5.96
C MET A 441 22.70 2.29 -7.09
N LEU A 442 22.35 3.47 -7.58
CA LEU A 442 21.44 3.61 -8.74
C LEU A 442 22.00 2.90 -9.97
N SER A 443 23.30 3.03 -10.24
CA SER A 443 23.97 2.31 -11.34
C SER A 443 23.93 0.79 -11.15
N TRP A 444 24.09 0.29 -9.91
CA TRP A 444 23.97 -1.14 -9.63
C TRP A 444 22.54 -1.63 -9.78
N MET A 445 21.54 -0.85 -9.33
CA MET A 445 20.13 -1.17 -9.52
C MET A 445 19.73 -1.20 -11.00
N GLU A 446 20.38 -0.42 -11.86
CA GLU A 446 20.12 -0.44 -13.30
C GLU A 446 20.49 -1.80 -13.92
N THR A 447 21.57 -2.46 -13.46
CA THR A 447 21.94 -3.78 -13.99
C THR A 447 20.91 -4.87 -13.70
N ALA A 448 20.10 -4.71 -12.66
CA ALA A 448 19.01 -5.63 -12.38
C ALA A 448 17.89 -5.59 -13.45
N THR A 449 17.82 -4.53 -14.28
CA THR A 449 16.86 -4.44 -15.40
C THR A 449 17.41 -5.00 -16.72
N LEU A 450 18.69 -5.38 -16.76
CA LEU A 450 19.29 -6.07 -17.90
C LEU A 450 18.75 -7.50 -18.04
N PRO A 451 18.91 -8.17 -19.20
CA PRO A 451 18.33 -9.50 -19.45
C PRO A 451 18.66 -10.56 -18.39
N ALA A 452 19.86 -10.54 -17.80
CA ALA A 452 20.25 -11.48 -16.75
C ALA A 452 19.75 -11.07 -15.35
N GLY A 453 19.27 -9.83 -15.19
CA GLY A 453 18.90 -9.28 -13.91
C GLY A 453 17.49 -9.69 -13.46
N THR A 454 17.25 -9.64 -12.16
CA THR A 454 15.98 -10.06 -11.54
C THR A 454 14.81 -9.11 -11.80
N ALA A 455 15.07 -7.89 -12.27
CA ALA A 455 14.07 -6.86 -12.60
C ALA A 455 13.97 -6.59 -14.12
N ASN A 456 14.40 -7.53 -14.98
CA ASN A 456 14.41 -7.36 -16.43
C ASN A 456 13.05 -6.97 -17.01
N ARG A 457 11.95 -7.43 -16.42
CA ARG A 457 10.57 -7.08 -16.82
C ARG A 457 10.14 -5.65 -16.45
N ALA A 458 10.96 -4.93 -15.68
CA ALA A 458 10.76 -3.50 -15.39
C ALA A 458 11.35 -2.59 -16.48
N ALA A 459 12.15 -3.12 -17.38
CA ALA A 459 12.85 -2.34 -18.42
C ALA A 459 11.88 -1.65 -19.38
N ILE A 460 12.20 -0.42 -19.76
CA ILE A 460 11.50 0.38 -20.78
C ILE A 460 12.53 0.83 -21.80
N ASP A 461 12.26 0.57 -23.08
CA ASP A 461 13.18 0.90 -24.16
C ASP A 461 13.48 2.40 -24.21
N GLY A 462 14.76 2.74 -24.21
CA GLY A 462 15.25 4.11 -24.25
C GLY A 462 15.15 4.89 -22.94
N VAL A 463 14.70 4.27 -21.84
CA VAL A 463 14.67 4.86 -20.50
C VAL A 463 15.56 4.07 -19.55
N ARG A 464 16.51 4.74 -18.92
CA ARG A 464 17.36 4.11 -17.90
C ARG A 464 16.59 3.99 -16.60
N ILE A 465 16.47 2.76 -16.09
CA ILE A 465 15.68 2.46 -14.89
C ILE A 465 16.53 1.73 -13.86
N SER A 466 16.61 2.28 -12.66
CA SER A 466 17.18 1.64 -11.49
C SER A 466 16.08 0.88 -10.75
N ALA A 467 16.12 -0.46 -10.72
CA ALA A 467 15.07 -1.24 -10.06
C ALA A 467 15.65 -2.36 -9.18
N LYS A 468 14.86 -2.76 -8.18
CA LYS A 468 15.14 -3.92 -7.33
C LYS A 468 13.86 -4.64 -6.97
N THR A 469 13.81 -5.93 -7.23
CA THR A 469 12.70 -6.81 -6.89
C THR A 469 12.88 -7.45 -5.52
N GLY A 470 11.75 -7.74 -4.88
CA GLY A 470 11.68 -8.48 -3.62
C GLY A 470 10.64 -9.59 -3.69
N THR A 471 10.93 -10.66 -2.97
CA THR A 471 9.97 -11.72 -2.65
C THR A 471 10.30 -12.15 -1.23
N ALA A 472 9.42 -11.83 -0.30
CA ALA A 472 9.58 -12.17 1.11
C ALA A 472 8.48 -13.14 1.53
N GLN A 473 8.83 -14.14 2.33
CA GLN A 473 7.85 -15.00 2.99
C GLN A 473 7.27 -14.25 4.18
N GLU A 474 5.98 -14.36 4.41
CA GLU A 474 5.37 -13.81 5.62
C GLU A 474 5.64 -14.72 6.83
N ALA A 475 6.04 -14.11 7.94
CA ALA A 475 6.11 -14.82 9.20
C ALA A 475 4.69 -15.03 9.78
N SER A 476 4.34 -16.26 10.07
CA SER A 476 3.08 -16.59 10.74
C SER A 476 3.05 -15.98 12.15
N ARG A 477 2.09 -15.10 12.40
CA ARG A 477 1.88 -14.50 13.73
C ARG A 477 1.59 -15.55 14.83
N LYS A 478 1.07 -16.73 14.43
CA LYS A 478 0.69 -17.81 15.38
C LYS A 478 1.87 -18.69 15.74
N THR A 479 2.74 -19.01 14.80
CA THR A 479 3.82 -19.99 14.99
C THR A 479 5.22 -19.36 15.06
N GLY A 480 5.37 -18.10 14.65
CA GLY A 480 6.68 -17.44 14.51
C GLY A 480 7.56 -18.00 13.38
N THR A 481 7.04 -18.93 12.58
CA THR A 481 7.75 -19.54 11.45
C THR A 481 7.30 -18.89 10.12
N TYR A 482 8.16 -18.94 9.11
CA TYR A 482 7.81 -18.45 7.76
C TYR A 482 6.75 -19.34 7.11
N SER A 483 5.75 -18.70 6.51
CA SER A 483 4.71 -19.38 5.74
C SER A 483 5.30 -19.93 4.45
N ALA A 484 4.88 -21.15 4.07
CA ALA A 484 5.22 -21.71 2.76
C ALA A 484 4.31 -21.17 1.63
N GLU A 485 3.20 -20.50 1.98
CA GLU A 485 2.14 -20.10 1.04
C GLU A 485 1.95 -18.59 0.94
N ASN A 486 2.35 -17.84 1.98
CA ASN A 486 2.13 -16.41 2.05
C ASN A 486 3.43 -15.65 1.73
N PHE A 487 3.35 -14.79 0.72
CA PHE A 487 4.48 -14.03 0.21
C PHE A 487 4.12 -12.57 -0.01
N VAL A 488 5.10 -11.69 0.16
CA VAL A 488 5.03 -10.32 -0.36
C VAL A 488 5.91 -10.21 -1.58
N ALA A 489 5.30 -9.97 -2.74
CA ALA A 489 6.01 -9.70 -3.98
C ALA A 489 6.11 -8.18 -4.17
N SER A 490 7.31 -7.67 -4.38
CA SER A 490 7.52 -6.21 -4.46
C SER A 490 8.57 -5.81 -5.49
N VAL A 491 8.52 -4.54 -5.89
CA VAL A 491 9.56 -3.88 -6.68
C VAL A 491 9.67 -2.41 -6.30
N MET A 492 10.88 -1.95 -6.12
CA MET A 492 11.26 -0.54 -6.04
C MET A 492 11.92 -0.14 -7.35
N GLY A 493 11.44 0.94 -7.97
CA GLY A 493 12.06 1.49 -9.16
C GLY A 493 12.21 3.00 -9.09
N ILE A 494 13.33 3.50 -9.59
CA ILE A 494 13.70 4.92 -9.64
C ILE A 494 14.06 5.24 -11.09
N PHE A 495 13.45 6.26 -11.67
CA PHE A 495 13.71 6.63 -13.05
C PHE A 495 13.52 8.13 -13.35
N PRO A 496 14.20 8.68 -14.41
CA PRO A 496 15.38 8.08 -15.07
C PRO A 496 16.54 7.88 -14.08
N THR A 497 17.44 6.90 -14.34
CA THR A 497 18.60 6.61 -13.46
C THR A 497 19.57 7.78 -13.33
N ASP A 498 19.82 8.49 -14.43
CA ASP A 498 20.77 9.61 -14.54
C ASP A 498 20.23 10.95 -14.03
N ASP A 499 18.91 11.09 -14.00
CA ASP A 499 18.21 12.27 -13.48
C ASP A 499 16.94 11.85 -12.73
N PRO A 500 17.07 11.28 -11.51
CA PRO A 500 15.95 10.71 -10.78
C PRO A 500 14.79 11.72 -10.58
N ARG A 501 13.61 11.37 -11.12
CA ARG A 501 12.39 12.16 -10.98
C ARG A 501 11.29 11.43 -10.27
N TYR A 502 11.19 10.12 -10.50
CA TYR A 502 10.10 9.31 -10.00
C TYR A 502 10.62 8.11 -9.23
N ILE A 503 10.00 7.86 -8.10
CA ILE A 503 10.13 6.63 -7.34
C ILE A 503 8.79 5.93 -7.39
N VAL A 504 8.76 4.67 -7.82
CA VAL A 504 7.56 3.84 -7.80
C VAL A 504 7.83 2.60 -6.96
N TYR A 505 6.95 2.36 -6.00
CA TYR A 505 6.99 1.17 -5.18
C TYR A 505 5.70 0.37 -5.35
N VAL A 506 5.84 -0.89 -5.69
CA VAL A 506 4.74 -1.87 -5.81
C VAL A 506 4.93 -2.94 -4.74
N ALA A 507 3.88 -3.22 -3.98
CA ALA A 507 3.84 -4.30 -3.00
C ALA A 507 2.53 -5.07 -3.15
N ILE A 508 2.63 -6.40 -3.27
CA ILE A 508 1.52 -7.32 -3.50
C ILE A 508 1.57 -8.36 -2.39
N GLN A 509 0.57 -8.39 -1.53
CA GLN A 509 0.50 -9.34 -0.42
C GLN A 509 -0.29 -10.59 -0.82
N ASN A 510 0.30 -11.73 -0.57
CA ASN A 510 -0.33 -13.04 -0.75
C ASN A 510 -0.97 -13.24 -2.14
N PRO A 511 -0.22 -13.04 -3.24
CA PRO A 511 -0.74 -13.30 -4.57
C PRO A 511 -1.17 -14.77 -4.69
N ARG A 512 -2.38 -15.00 -5.23
CA ARG A 512 -2.99 -16.31 -5.42
C ARG A 512 -2.88 -16.82 -6.85
N GLY A 513 -2.15 -16.09 -7.70
CA GLY A 513 -1.87 -16.49 -9.08
C GLY A 513 -0.85 -17.62 -9.17
N LEU A 514 -0.51 -18.01 -10.41
CA LEU A 514 0.48 -19.06 -10.69
C LEU A 514 1.91 -18.66 -10.28
N GLN A 515 2.17 -17.38 -10.09
CA GLN A 515 3.49 -16.80 -9.80
C GLN A 515 3.40 -15.92 -8.56
N TYR A 516 4.46 -15.92 -7.76
CA TYR A 516 4.57 -15.09 -6.55
C TYR A 516 5.89 -14.29 -6.46
N TYR A 517 6.74 -14.37 -7.50
CA TYR A 517 8.01 -13.65 -7.52
C TYR A 517 7.84 -12.21 -7.94
N GLY A 518 8.45 -11.27 -7.19
CA GLY A 518 8.41 -9.85 -7.50
C GLY A 518 8.86 -9.51 -8.92
N GLY A 519 9.89 -10.20 -9.44
CA GLY A 519 10.34 -10.04 -10.83
C GLY A 519 9.31 -10.46 -11.88
N GLN A 520 8.39 -11.38 -11.53
CA GLN A 520 7.41 -11.91 -12.47
C GLN A 520 6.07 -11.17 -12.42
N ILE A 521 5.65 -10.71 -11.24
CA ILE A 521 4.34 -10.06 -11.07
C ILE A 521 4.44 -8.57 -10.73
N ALA A 522 5.36 -8.14 -9.85
CA ALA A 522 5.47 -6.74 -9.47
C ALA A 522 6.24 -5.89 -10.52
N ALA A 523 7.30 -6.44 -11.13
CA ALA A 523 8.09 -5.71 -12.13
C ALA A 523 7.29 -5.34 -13.40
N PRO A 524 6.41 -6.19 -13.99
CA PRO A 524 5.53 -5.79 -15.07
C PRO A 524 4.53 -4.69 -14.69
N ILE A 525 4.02 -4.71 -13.45
CA ILE A 525 3.11 -3.68 -12.93
C ILE A 525 3.86 -2.35 -12.83
N PHE A 526 5.06 -2.35 -12.24
CA PHE A 526 5.94 -1.19 -12.22
C PHE A 526 6.17 -0.64 -13.63
N ARG A 527 6.55 -1.53 -14.59
CA ARG A 527 6.78 -1.14 -15.98
C ARG A 527 5.56 -0.44 -16.59
N SER A 528 4.36 -0.97 -16.35
CA SER A 528 3.12 -0.38 -16.87
C SER A 528 2.90 1.01 -16.32
N VAL A 529 3.09 1.23 -15.01
CA VAL A 529 2.97 2.55 -14.37
C VAL A 529 4.05 3.50 -14.89
N ALA A 530 5.31 3.06 -14.87
CA ALA A 530 6.45 3.89 -15.29
C ALA A 530 6.35 4.29 -16.77
N LEU A 531 5.92 3.38 -17.65
CA LEU A 531 5.72 3.64 -19.08
C LEU A 531 4.68 4.74 -19.29
N ARG A 532 3.55 4.68 -18.59
CA ARG A 532 2.51 5.70 -18.68
C ARG A 532 2.98 7.05 -18.17
N ILE A 533 3.74 7.08 -17.08
CA ILE A 533 4.34 8.32 -16.57
C ILE A 533 5.33 8.90 -17.60
N VAL A 534 6.22 8.05 -18.15
CA VAL A 534 7.18 8.45 -19.19
C VAL A 534 6.48 9.09 -20.39
N ASP A 535 5.40 8.47 -20.88
CA ASP A 535 4.66 8.96 -22.03
C ASP A 535 3.89 10.25 -21.71
N GLN A 536 3.26 10.34 -20.53
CA GLN A 536 2.47 11.49 -20.12
C GLN A 536 3.32 12.75 -19.88
N VAL A 537 4.48 12.56 -19.24
CA VAL A 537 5.37 13.67 -18.85
C VAL A 537 6.37 14.02 -19.95
N GLY A 538 6.45 13.17 -21.00
CA GLY A 538 7.36 13.38 -22.12
C GLY A 538 8.83 13.20 -21.74
N ILE A 539 9.16 12.17 -20.90
CA ILE A 539 10.56 11.84 -20.61
C ILE A 539 11.24 11.41 -21.91
N PRO A 540 12.34 12.07 -22.32
CA PRO A 540 13.04 11.72 -23.54
C PRO A 540 13.53 10.27 -23.50
N ARG A 541 13.26 9.54 -24.57
CA ARG A 541 13.83 8.20 -24.77
C ARG A 541 15.12 8.35 -25.55
N ALA A 542 16.22 7.81 -25.03
CA ALA A 542 17.49 7.83 -25.74
C ALA A 542 17.34 7.11 -27.09
N GLY A 543 17.71 7.79 -28.18
CA GLY A 543 17.57 7.29 -29.55
C GLY A 543 18.54 6.18 -29.93
N THR A 544 19.09 5.44 -29.01
CA THR A 544 19.73 4.15 -29.27
C THR A 544 18.65 3.09 -29.20
N LYS A 545 18.18 2.65 -30.36
CA LYS A 545 17.78 1.26 -30.53
C LYS A 545 18.92 0.41 -29.99
N THR A 546 18.95 0.15 -28.69
CA THR A 546 19.46 -1.12 -28.24
C THR A 546 18.45 -2.08 -28.84
N ALA A 547 18.75 -2.55 -30.05
CA ALA A 547 18.08 -3.67 -30.59
C ALA A 547 18.27 -4.79 -29.57
N ILE A 548 17.28 -4.97 -28.70
CA ILE A 548 17.00 -6.30 -28.23
C ILE A 548 16.70 -7.02 -29.54
N PRO A 549 17.50 -8.03 -29.93
CA PRO A 549 17.19 -8.78 -31.13
C PRO A 549 15.75 -9.24 -30.98
N SER A 550 14.86 -8.71 -31.81
CA SER A 550 13.46 -9.15 -31.91
C SER A 550 13.36 -10.49 -32.62
N SER A 551 14.32 -11.39 -32.40
CA SER A 551 14.40 -12.69 -33.05
C SER A 551 14.86 -13.84 -32.16
N GLU A 552 14.79 -13.69 -30.87
CA GLU A 552 14.45 -14.82 -30.04
C GLU A 552 13.11 -14.47 -29.40
N GLN A 553 12.03 -14.96 -29.97
CA GLN A 553 10.85 -15.29 -29.17
C GLN A 553 11.44 -16.09 -28.00
N GLU A 554 11.71 -15.40 -26.86
CA GLU A 554 11.83 -16.11 -25.61
C GLU A 554 10.59 -16.99 -25.56
N ALA A 555 10.82 -18.29 -25.65
CA ALA A 555 9.76 -19.26 -25.37
C ALA A 555 9.13 -18.76 -24.07
N PRO A 556 7.79 -18.63 -24.00
CA PRO A 556 7.14 -18.19 -22.78
C PRO A 556 7.78 -19.00 -21.65
N PRO A 557 8.16 -18.36 -20.52
CA PRO A 557 8.79 -19.08 -19.42
C PRO A 557 7.96 -20.34 -19.21
N PRO A 558 8.59 -21.53 -19.09
CA PRO A 558 7.84 -22.78 -19.12
C PRO A 558 6.69 -22.62 -18.14
N ALA A 559 5.49 -22.45 -18.68
CA ALA A 559 4.28 -22.43 -17.88
C ALA A 559 4.37 -23.72 -17.10
N LEU A 560 4.28 -23.67 -15.77
CA LEU A 560 4.06 -24.89 -15.01
C LEU A 560 2.93 -25.60 -15.74
N PRO A 561 3.17 -26.84 -16.19
CA PRO A 561 2.10 -27.58 -16.84
C PRO A 561 0.93 -27.56 -15.87
N ALA A 562 -0.18 -27.02 -16.33
CA ALA A 562 -1.43 -27.10 -15.61
C ALA A 562 -1.60 -28.55 -15.20
N ALA A 563 -1.54 -28.82 -13.90
CA ALA A 563 -1.61 -30.12 -13.27
C ALA A 563 -1.00 -31.26 -14.11
N ILE A 564 0.09 -31.84 -13.63
CA ILE A 564 0.60 -33.08 -14.22
C ILE A 564 -0.56 -34.10 -14.17
N GLY A 565 -1.11 -34.40 -15.32
CA GLY A 565 -2.17 -35.38 -15.47
C GLY A 565 -1.62 -36.82 -15.48
N ASP A 566 -2.22 -37.69 -16.31
CA ASP A 566 -1.79 -39.08 -16.47
C ASP A 566 -0.56 -39.24 -17.37
N THR A 567 0.07 -38.15 -17.80
CA THR A 567 1.25 -38.16 -18.68
C THR A 567 2.31 -37.20 -18.14
N MET A 568 3.57 -37.63 -18.24
CA MET A 568 4.73 -36.85 -17.84
C MET A 568 4.93 -35.66 -18.78
N VAL A 569 5.00 -34.46 -18.21
CA VAL A 569 5.30 -33.23 -18.94
C VAL A 569 6.80 -33.00 -19.05
N ASP A 570 7.23 -32.16 -19.99
CA ASP A 570 8.63 -31.78 -20.08
C ASP A 570 8.94 -30.74 -18.97
N LEU A 571 9.78 -31.16 -18.04
CA LEU A 571 10.25 -30.33 -16.93
C LEU A 571 11.66 -29.78 -17.17
N THR A 572 12.28 -30.08 -18.31
CA THR A 572 13.64 -29.61 -18.63
C THR A 572 13.68 -28.07 -18.62
N GLY A 573 14.64 -27.48 -17.91
CA GLY A 573 14.75 -26.04 -17.72
C GLY A 573 13.84 -25.45 -16.63
N VAL A 574 13.00 -26.27 -15.98
CA VAL A 574 12.17 -25.82 -14.85
C VAL A 574 13.03 -25.68 -13.59
N PRO A 575 13.05 -24.54 -12.92
CA PRO A 575 13.80 -24.36 -11.68
C PRO A 575 13.19 -25.16 -10.53
N LYS A 576 14.04 -25.65 -9.60
CA LYS A 576 13.66 -26.51 -8.46
C LYS A 576 12.44 -25.99 -7.70
N LYS A 577 12.34 -24.69 -7.49
CA LYS A 577 11.25 -24.03 -6.77
C LYS A 577 9.88 -24.15 -7.43
N LEU A 578 9.83 -24.33 -8.74
CA LEU A 578 8.58 -24.52 -9.47
C LEU A 578 8.14 -26.00 -9.49
N LEU A 579 8.94 -26.91 -8.92
CA LEU A 579 8.60 -28.33 -8.78
C LEU A 579 7.77 -28.63 -7.51
N LEU A 580 7.51 -27.61 -6.68
CA LEU A 580 6.76 -27.78 -5.43
C LEU A 580 5.37 -28.42 -5.64
N PRO A 581 4.58 -28.06 -6.66
CA PRO A 581 3.30 -28.73 -6.94
C PRO A 581 3.45 -30.22 -7.25
N LEU A 582 4.57 -30.62 -7.86
CA LEU A 582 4.89 -32.02 -8.12
C LEU A 582 5.25 -32.76 -6.82
N LEU A 583 6.01 -32.12 -5.94
CA LEU A 583 6.39 -32.68 -4.63
C LEU A 583 5.20 -32.83 -3.67
N LEU A 584 4.13 -32.07 -3.87
CA LEU A 584 2.90 -32.15 -3.06
C LEU A 584 1.96 -33.29 -3.51
N ARG A 585 2.24 -33.93 -4.64
CA ARG A 585 1.49 -35.10 -5.15
C ARG A 585 1.80 -36.33 -4.29
N LYS A 586 0.91 -36.67 -3.37
CA LYS A 586 1.04 -37.85 -2.47
C LYS A 586 0.92 -39.19 -3.17
N ASP A 587 0.41 -39.19 -4.39
CA ASP A 587 0.23 -40.36 -5.25
C ASP A 587 1.47 -40.65 -6.10
N LEU A 588 2.52 -39.84 -6.05
CA LEU A 588 3.77 -40.04 -6.81
C LEU A 588 4.98 -40.06 -5.86
N ASN A 589 6.00 -40.83 -6.24
CA ASN A 589 7.29 -40.87 -5.57
C ASN A 589 8.27 -39.96 -6.31
N VAL A 590 8.47 -38.70 -5.84
CA VAL A 590 9.34 -37.74 -6.51
C VAL A 590 10.69 -37.64 -5.80
N THR A 591 11.77 -37.90 -6.54
CA THR A 591 13.16 -37.74 -6.08
C THR A 591 13.82 -36.62 -6.86
N ILE A 592 14.51 -35.72 -6.17
CA ILE A 592 15.22 -34.59 -6.77
C ILE A 592 16.69 -34.63 -6.35
N HIS A 593 17.58 -34.69 -7.33
CA HIS A 593 19.01 -34.64 -7.14
C HIS A 593 19.58 -33.31 -7.63
N GLY A 594 20.31 -32.60 -6.78
CA GLY A 594 20.96 -31.34 -7.13
C GLY A 594 20.13 -30.08 -6.81
N ALA A 595 20.56 -28.95 -7.38
CA ALA A 595 19.95 -27.62 -7.21
C ALA A 595 20.03 -26.86 -8.56
N GLY A 596 19.15 -25.86 -8.75
CA GLY A 596 19.11 -25.10 -10.00
C GLY A 596 17.92 -25.53 -10.87
N PHE A 597 18.19 -25.85 -12.14
CA PHE A 597 17.18 -26.20 -13.15
C PHE A 597 17.21 -27.69 -13.48
N VAL A 598 16.06 -28.26 -13.82
CA VAL A 598 16.00 -29.67 -14.29
C VAL A 598 16.79 -29.80 -15.59
N VAL A 599 17.81 -30.65 -15.58
CA VAL A 599 18.61 -30.97 -16.78
C VAL A 599 18.26 -32.35 -17.33
N ARG A 600 17.70 -33.23 -16.51
CA ARG A 600 17.22 -34.56 -16.92
C ARG A 600 16.05 -35.01 -16.05
N GLN A 601 15.12 -35.68 -16.65
CA GLN A 601 13.96 -36.28 -15.98
C GLN A 601 13.75 -37.72 -16.38
N THR A 602 13.21 -38.51 -15.46
CA THR A 602 12.73 -39.86 -15.68
C THR A 602 11.39 -40.01 -14.95
N PRO A 603 10.28 -40.40 -15.59
CA PRO A 603 10.12 -40.79 -17.00
C PRO A 603 10.32 -39.65 -18.01
N ALA A 604 10.55 -40.00 -19.27
CA ALA A 604 10.65 -39.03 -20.36
C ALA A 604 9.31 -38.30 -20.59
N PRO A 605 9.36 -37.07 -21.17
CA PRO A 605 8.14 -36.38 -21.56
C PRO A 605 7.19 -37.23 -22.41
N GLY A 606 5.88 -37.18 -22.10
CA GLY A 606 4.85 -38.00 -22.80
C GLY A 606 4.65 -39.42 -22.25
N ALA A 607 5.48 -39.89 -21.33
CA ALA A 607 5.32 -41.18 -20.69
C ALA A 607 4.07 -41.20 -19.79
N LYS A 608 3.35 -42.32 -19.76
CA LYS A 608 2.20 -42.50 -18.88
C LYS A 608 2.63 -42.57 -17.41
N ILE A 609 1.92 -41.85 -16.54
CA ILE A 609 2.13 -41.82 -15.10
C ILE A 609 0.92 -42.45 -14.44
N GLU A 610 1.16 -43.37 -13.53
CA GLU A 610 0.13 -44.05 -12.73
C GLU A 610 0.38 -43.76 -11.23
N PRO A 611 -0.62 -43.84 -10.36
CA PRO A 611 -0.41 -43.72 -8.93
C PRO A 611 0.67 -44.69 -8.44
N GLY A 612 1.66 -44.18 -7.71
CA GLY A 612 2.85 -44.91 -7.26
C GLY A 612 4.05 -44.82 -8.22
N SER A 613 3.92 -44.16 -9.37
CA SER A 613 5.06 -43.93 -10.28
C SER A 613 6.18 -43.13 -9.60
N THR A 614 7.43 -43.53 -9.89
CA THR A 614 8.62 -42.79 -9.43
C THR A 614 9.04 -41.81 -10.50
N ILE A 615 9.21 -40.52 -10.08
CA ILE A 615 9.74 -39.44 -10.91
C ILE A 615 11.10 -39.05 -10.35
N ASP A 616 12.12 -39.16 -11.17
CA ASP A 616 13.49 -38.80 -10.82
C ASP A 616 13.96 -37.58 -11.62
N LEU A 617 14.43 -36.53 -10.94
CA LEU A 617 14.82 -35.27 -11.53
C LEU A 617 16.26 -34.94 -11.16
N GLU A 618 17.12 -34.77 -12.15
CA GLU A 618 18.48 -34.26 -11.98
C GLU A 618 18.51 -32.76 -12.28
N LEU A 619 19.02 -31.97 -11.34
CA LEU A 619 19.12 -30.51 -11.42
C LEU A 619 20.58 -30.07 -11.41
N ARG A 620 20.85 -29.02 -12.18
CA ARG A 620 22.13 -28.29 -12.19
C ARG A 620 21.91 -26.79 -12.26
#